data_1eac2ce5fbab70ff727a9faec414695f
#
_entry.id   1eac2ce5fbab70ff727a9faec414695f
#
_cell.length_a   1.000
_cell.length_b   1.000
_cell.length_c   1.000
_cell.angle_alpha   90.00
_cell.angle_beta   90.00
_cell.angle_gamma   90.00
#
_symmetry.space_group_name_H-M   'P 1'
#
loop_
_entity.id
_entity.type
_entity.pdbx_description
1 polymer ?
#
loop_
_entity_poly.entity_id
_entity_poly.type
_entity_poly.pdbx_seq_one_letter_code
_entity_poly.pdbx_strand_id
1 'polypeptide(L)'
;MASIVSSNTVTTTAPDLTERFRRLWTRRNTIRYLTSSNLKAGHRDKVLGHLWNLLDPMMFMLVYYFVFGVLFGLAGGGRSADFMLYILIGVLTFSFISGTVQQATMCVRGNRGLILEINFPKAVFPISVSLSRLYDYLWGLIVLFLFLMIARVWPTVHYLWLPVLLAITVLFTTGAAMITAYLGTFFADTSNVVSVVLRLMFYCSPIFYFVRDEVRIEEVDGVVRTVVKHSAMFHTDLYRLIYMSNPIAALFECYRDALLWGRAPDPHLMGYTGALSIIIFLVGFSIFTRGEGRFAKYL
;
A
#
# COMPACT_ATOMS: atom_id res chain seq x y z
N MET A 1 31.59 46.87 -38.89
CA MET A 1 31.33 45.43 -38.96
C MET A 1 30.72 45.00 -37.63
N ALA A 2 29.43 44.92 -37.57
CA ALA A 2 28.67 44.52 -36.37
C ALA A 2 28.38 43.02 -36.46
N SER A 3 28.96 42.24 -35.57
CA SER A 3 28.68 40.81 -35.46
C SER A 3 27.39 40.59 -34.67
N ILE A 4 26.41 40.02 -35.35
CA ILE A 4 25.12 39.61 -34.84
C ILE A 4 25.36 38.42 -33.89
N VAL A 5 25.24 38.65 -32.58
CA VAL A 5 25.14 37.58 -31.58
C VAL A 5 23.72 37.05 -31.64
N SER A 6 23.57 35.92 -32.32
CA SER A 6 22.33 35.13 -32.30
C SER A 6 22.13 34.56 -30.91
N SER A 7 21.23 35.13 -30.12
CA SER A 7 20.74 34.57 -28.87
C SER A 7 19.84 33.39 -29.18
N ASN A 8 20.41 32.18 -29.24
CA ASN A 8 19.65 30.96 -29.16
C ASN A 8 19.02 30.85 -27.77
N THR A 9 17.82 31.40 -27.60
CA THR A 9 16.94 31.06 -26.48
C THR A 9 16.54 29.61 -26.63
N VAL A 10 17.30 28.70 -26.03
CA VAL A 10 16.89 27.33 -25.81
C VAL A 10 15.70 27.41 -24.86
N THR A 11 14.49 27.45 -25.42
CA THR A 11 13.27 27.20 -24.68
C THR A 11 13.30 25.74 -24.21
N THR A 12 13.87 25.54 -23.01
CA THR A 12 13.77 24.25 -22.33
C THR A 12 12.33 24.07 -21.88
N THR A 13 11.47 23.68 -22.81
CA THR A 13 10.16 23.14 -22.47
C THR A 13 10.37 21.98 -21.51
N ALA A 14 9.75 22.05 -20.33
CA ALA A 14 9.85 20.99 -19.34
C ALA A 14 9.51 19.65 -20.01
N PRO A 15 10.35 18.60 -19.86
CA PRO A 15 10.14 17.34 -20.59
C PRO A 15 8.76 16.79 -20.30
N ASP A 16 8.11 16.31 -21.35
CA ASP A 16 6.79 15.69 -21.27
C ASP A 16 6.79 14.47 -20.32
N LEU A 17 5.63 14.14 -19.76
CA LEU A 17 5.48 13.01 -18.82
C LEU A 17 6.03 11.72 -19.42
N THR A 18 5.77 11.47 -20.71
CA THR A 18 6.28 10.31 -21.44
C THR A 18 7.81 10.25 -21.47
N GLU A 19 8.47 11.38 -21.67
CA GLU A 19 9.93 11.47 -21.66
C GLU A 19 10.51 11.23 -20.26
N ARG A 20 9.82 11.70 -19.22
CA ARG A 20 10.23 11.45 -17.82
C ARG A 20 10.14 9.95 -17.47
N PHE A 21 9.08 9.28 -17.90
CA PHE A 21 8.96 7.82 -17.76
C PHE A 21 10.06 7.08 -18.52
N ARG A 22 10.36 7.49 -19.76
CA ARG A 22 11.43 6.88 -20.54
C ARG A 22 12.80 7.03 -19.86
N ARG A 23 13.09 8.20 -19.31
CA ARG A 23 14.34 8.46 -18.55
C ARG A 23 14.44 7.54 -17.31
N LEU A 24 13.35 7.29 -16.60
CA LEU A 24 13.33 6.34 -15.48
C LEU A 24 13.58 4.90 -15.95
N TRP A 25 12.93 4.49 -17.05
CA TRP A 25 13.11 3.15 -17.60
C TRP A 25 14.57 2.87 -18.00
N THR A 26 15.25 3.86 -18.55
CA THR A 26 16.68 3.78 -18.87
C THR A 26 17.54 3.56 -17.63
N ARG A 27 17.10 4.01 -16.45
CA ARG A 27 17.79 3.88 -15.16
C ARG A 27 17.33 2.68 -14.32
N ARG A 28 16.71 1.68 -14.92
CA ARG A 28 16.22 0.47 -14.22
C ARG A 28 17.29 -0.26 -13.39
N ASN A 29 18.55 -0.23 -13.82
CA ASN A 29 19.64 -0.84 -13.07
C ASN A 29 19.94 -0.07 -11.77
N THR A 30 19.85 1.25 -11.79
CA THR A 30 19.96 2.09 -10.59
C THR A 30 18.82 1.82 -9.61
N ILE A 31 17.58 1.66 -10.14
CA ILE A 31 16.41 1.29 -9.31
C ILE A 31 16.65 -0.07 -8.66
N ARG A 32 17.09 -1.07 -9.40
CA ARG A 32 17.40 -2.42 -8.87
C ARG A 32 18.49 -2.37 -7.80
N TYR A 33 19.56 -1.63 -8.04
CA TYR A 33 20.64 -1.46 -7.08
C TYR A 33 20.17 -0.82 -5.78
N LEU A 34 19.43 0.30 -5.85
CA LEU A 34 18.90 0.98 -4.68
C LEU A 34 17.87 0.11 -3.95
N THR A 35 17.00 -0.61 -4.67
CA THR A 35 16.06 -1.57 -4.06
C THR A 35 16.80 -2.65 -3.28
N SER A 36 17.84 -3.25 -3.87
CA SER A 36 18.67 -4.24 -3.20
C SER A 36 19.40 -3.65 -1.99
N SER A 37 19.90 -2.42 -2.10
CA SER A 37 20.55 -1.69 -1.00
C SER A 37 19.58 -1.43 0.15
N ASN A 38 18.35 -0.98 -0.15
CA ASN A 38 17.30 -0.74 0.85
C ASN A 38 16.93 -2.05 1.58
N LEU A 39 16.79 -3.16 0.84
CA LEU A 39 16.52 -4.48 1.42
C LEU A 39 17.65 -4.92 2.37
N LYS A 40 18.89 -4.82 1.92
CA LYS A 40 20.05 -5.18 2.75
C LYS A 40 20.15 -4.29 4.00
N ALA A 41 19.92 -2.98 3.87
CA ALA A 41 19.94 -2.05 4.99
C ALA A 41 18.82 -2.34 6.00
N GLY A 42 17.63 -2.70 5.52
CA GLY A 42 16.48 -3.05 6.37
C GLY A 42 16.68 -4.32 7.20
N HIS A 43 17.54 -5.24 6.75
CA HIS A 43 17.78 -6.55 7.40
C HIS A 43 19.18 -6.69 8.01
N ARG A 44 20.05 -5.70 7.79
CA ARG A 44 21.40 -5.69 8.34
C ARG A 44 21.32 -5.67 9.87
N ASP A 45 22.14 -6.50 10.50
CA ASP A 45 22.29 -6.62 11.94
C ASP A 45 21.04 -7.11 12.71
N LYS A 46 20.01 -7.62 12.02
CA LYS A 46 18.84 -8.23 12.65
C LYS A 46 19.02 -9.74 12.77
N VAL A 47 18.93 -10.28 13.99
CA VAL A 47 19.08 -11.72 14.29
C VAL A 47 18.06 -12.57 13.51
N LEU A 48 16.82 -12.11 13.38
CA LEU A 48 15.73 -12.80 12.70
C LEU A 48 15.55 -12.33 11.23
N GLY A 49 16.36 -11.35 10.75
CA GLY A 49 16.33 -10.90 9.36
C GLY A 49 14.92 -10.60 8.84
N HIS A 50 14.52 -11.30 7.77
CA HIS A 50 13.19 -11.16 7.15
C HIS A 50 12.02 -11.64 8.01
N LEU A 51 12.26 -12.49 9.03
CA LEU A 51 11.20 -12.98 9.92
C LEU A 51 10.54 -11.85 10.71
N TRP A 52 11.22 -10.74 10.98
CA TRP A 52 10.61 -9.58 11.63
C TRP A 52 9.46 -8.98 10.84
N ASN A 53 9.57 -8.95 9.51
CA ASN A 53 8.48 -8.44 8.64
C ASN A 53 7.22 -9.30 8.73
N LEU A 54 7.35 -10.55 9.18
CA LEU A 54 6.26 -11.46 9.43
C LEU A 54 5.78 -11.39 10.88
N LEU A 55 6.70 -11.36 11.84
CA LEU A 55 6.36 -11.36 13.25
C LEU A 55 5.56 -10.12 13.66
N ASP A 56 5.91 -8.93 13.14
CA ASP A 56 5.19 -7.71 13.44
C ASP A 56 3.70 -7.80 13.10
N PRO A 57 3.28 -8.09 11.86
CA PRO A 57 1.85 -8.21 11.53
C PRO A 57 1.17 -9.39 12.25
N MET A 58 1.89 -10.48 12.54
CA MET A 58 1.34 -11.60 13.32
C MET A 58 1.09 -11.20 14.77
N MET A 59 2.00 -10.48 15.40
CA MET A 59 1.81 -9.98 16.76
C MET A 59 0.62 -9.01 16.82
N PHE A 60 0.50 -8.09 15.88
CA PHE A 60 -0.67 -7.22 15.77
C PHE A 60 -1.95 -8.03 15.58
N MET A 61 -1.97 -9.00 14.68
CA MET A 61 -3.11 -9.88 14.48
C MET A 61 -3.52 -10.59 15.78
N LEU A 62 -2.56 -11.16 16.53
CA LEU A 62 -2.83 -11.84 17.79
C LEU A 62 -3.43 -10.90 18.83
N VAL A 63 -2.86 -9.70 18.99
CA VAL A 63 -3.37 -8.70 19.93
C VAL A 63 -4.79 -8.28 19.56
N TYR A 64 -5.03 -7.95 18.28
CA TYR A 64 -6.36 -7.54 17.84
C TYR A 64 -7.38 -8.68 17.88
N TYR A 65 -6.97 -9.90 17.55
CA TYR A 65 -7.83 -11.07 17.72
C TYR A 65 -8.21 -11.28 19.18
N PHE A 66 -7.25 -11.17 20.10
CA PHE A 66 -7.53 -11.31 21.53
C PHE A 66 -8.48 -10.22 22.01
N VAL A 67 -8.20 -8.95 21.70
CA VAL A 67 -9.00 -7.81 22.15
C VAL A 67 -10.39 -7.84 21.51
N PHE A 68 -10.47 -7.83 20.20
CA PHE A 68 -11.75 -7.69 19.49
C PHE A 68 -12.48 -9.02 19.30
N GLY A 69 -11.74 -10.10 19.05
CA GLY A 69 -12.31 -11.41 18.86
C GLY A 69 -12.79 -12.03 20.17
N VAL A 70 -11.91 -12.08 21.17
CA VAL A 70 -12.19 -12.78 22.43
C VAL A 70 -12.88 -11.85 23.44
N LEU A 71 -12.29 -10.69 23.79
CA LEU A 71 -12.84 -9.81 24.83
C LEU A 71 -14.15 -9.14 24.41
N PHE A 72 -14.22 -8.64 23.16
CA PHE A 72 -15.46 -8.02 22.64
C PHE A 72 -16.42 -9.01 21.98
N GLY A 73 -16.05 -10.28 21.84
CA GLY A 73 -16.93 -11.33 21.31
C GLY A 73 -17.19 -11.23 19.80
N LEU A 74 -16.45 -10.43 19.04
CA LEU A 74 -16.66 -10.26 17.60
C LEU A 74 -16.30 -11.52 16.79
N ALA A 75 -15.53 -12.45 17.37
CA ALA A 75 -15.27 -13.76 16.78
C ALA A 75 -16.39 -14.78 17.09
N GLY A 76 -17.40 -14.41 17.87
CA GLY A 76 -18.54 -15.27 18.22
C GLY A 76 -19.49 -15.48 17.04
N GLY A 77 -19.97 -16.72 16.86
CA GLY A 77 -20.95 -17.08 15.82
C GLY A 77 -20.36 -17.54 14.47
N GLY A 78 -19.03 -17.49 14.30
CA GLY A 78 -18.35 -17.97 13.11
C GLY A 78 -17.04 -18.69 13.44
N ARG A 79 -16.30 -19.11 12.41
CA ARG A 79 -14.95 -19.63 12.63
C ARG A 79 -14.06 -18.50 13.11
N SER A 80 -13.52 -18.62 14.32
CA SER A 80 -12.51 -17.68 14.86
C SER A 80 -11.33 -17.47 13.90
N ALA A 81 -11.00 -18.49 13.11
CA ALA A 81 -9.97 -18.42 12.07
C ALA A 81 -10.30 -17.41 10.96
N ASP A 82 -11.56 -17.27 10.56
CA ASP A 82 -11.93 -16.30 9.51
C ASP A 82 -11.70 -14.86 9.98
N PHE A 83 -12.00 -14.58 11.24
CA PHE A 83 -11.75 -13.26 11.82
C PHE A 83 -10.24 -12.95 11.94
N MET A 84 -9.43 -13.95 12.31
CA MET A 84 -7.97 -13.81 12.33
C MET A 84 -7.42 -13.48 10.93
N LEU A 85 -7.89 -14.21 9.90
CA LEU A 85 -7.48 -13.98 8.51
C LEU A 85 -7.96 -12.62 8.00
N TYR A 86 -9.17 -12.22 8.37
CA TYR A 86 -9.73 -10.91 8.06
C TYR A 86 -8.82 -9.77 8.56
N ILE A 87 -8.37 -9.87 9.81
CA ILE A 87 -7.41 -8.91 10.41
C ILE A 87 -6.07 -8.98 9.70
N LEU A 88 -5.55 -10.19 9.46
CA LEU A 88 -4.22 -10.39 8.87
C LEU A 88 -4.12 -9.77 7.48
N ILE A 89 -5.13 -9.96 6.62
CA ILE A 89 -5.20 -9.33 5.29
C ILE A 89 -5.12 -7.80 5.41
N GLY A 90 -5.92 -7.21 6.31
CA GLY A 90 -5.94 -5.77 6.52
C GLY A 90 -4.60 -5.23 7.06
N VAL A 91 -4.05 -5.87 8.09
CA VAL A 91 -2.78 -5.46 8.72
C VAL A 91 -1.61 -5.57 7.75
N LEU A 92 -1.49 -6.67 7.00
CA LEU A 92 -0.42 -6.85 6.01
C LEU A 92 -0.48 -5.78 4.92
N THR A 93 -1.66 -5.55 4.34
CA THR A 93 -1.83 -4.56 3.27
C THR A 93 -1.59 -3.14 3.80
N PHE A 94 -2.09 -2.83 4.99
CA PHE A 94 -1.84 -1.52 5.62
C PHE A 94 -0.36 -1.31 5.96
N SER A 95 0.33 -2.34 6.46
CA SER A 95 1.76 -2.26 6.79
C SER A 95 2.61 -1.96 5.55
N PHE A 96 2.26 -2.54 4.39
CA PHE A 96 2.91 -2.20 3.13
C PHE A 96 2.70 -0.74 2.76
N ILE A 97 1.45 -0.25 2.79
CA ILE A 97 1.11 1.14 2.44
C ILE A 97 1.81 2.10 3.40
N SER A 98 1.58 1.94 4.70
CA SER A 98 2.09 2.85 5.73
C SER A 98 3.60 2.84 5.82
N GLY A 99 4.22 1.66 5.79
CA GLY A 99 5.68 1.52 5.83
C GLY A 99 6.37 2.15 4.63
N THR A 100 5.80 2.01 3.43
CA THR A 100 6.34 2.64 2.21
C THR A 100 6.23 4.16 2.27
N VAL A 101 5.03 4.67 2.59
CA VAL A 101 4.75 6.11 2.65
C VAL A 101 5.61 6.78 3.73
N GLN A 102 5.74 6.15 4.90
CA GLN A 102 6.58 6.64 6.00
C GLN A 102 8.06 6.67 5.64
N GLN A 103 8.59 5.58 5.08
CA GLN A 103 10.00 5.50 4.68
C GLN A 103 10.33 6.48 3.55
N ALA A 104 9.38 6.74 2.65
CA ALA A 104 9.56 7.66 1.53
C ALA A 104 9.79 9.11 2.00
N THR A 105 9.26 9.53 3.16
CA THR A 105 9.46 10.89 3.67
C THR A 105 10.93 11.29 3.80
N MET A 106 11.80 10.32 4.09
CA MET A 106 13.23 10.54 4.31
C MET A 106 14.12 10.05 3.16
N CYS A 107 13.57 9.41 2.12
CA CYS A 107 14.37 8.73 1.10
C CYS A 107 15.26 9.67 0.28
N VAL A 108 14.84 10.91 0.07
CA VAL A 108 15.63 11.92 -0.66
C VAL A 108 16.75 12.47 0.23
N ARG A 109 16.42 12.90 1.45
CA ARG A 109 17.40 13.44 2.41
C ARG A 109 18.44 12.39 2.82
N GLY A 110 18.03 11.16 3.03
CA GLY A 110 18.92 10.05 3.38
C GLY A 110 19.94 9.70 2.28
N ASN A 111 19.67 10.11 1.03
CA ASN A 111 20.57 9.88 -0.11
C ASN A 111 21.20 11.18 -0.64
N ARG A 112 21.38 12.20 0.22
CA ARG A 112 21.93 13.49 -0.14
C ARG A 112 23.26 13.41 -0.91
N GLY A 113 24.18 12.56 -0.47
CA GLY A 113 25.50 12.41 -1.13
C GLY A 113 25.35 12.01 -2.60
N LEU A 114 24.52 10.99 -2.88
CA LEU A 114 24.26 10.55 -4.26
C LEU A 114 23.59 11.63 -5.12
N ILE A 115 22.72 12.46 -4.53
CA ILE A 115 22.00 13.50 -5.26
C ILE A 115 22.91 14.65 -5.65
N LEU A 116 23.91 14.97 -4.82
CA LEU A 116 24.86 16.05 -5.06
C LEU A 116 25.98 15.64 -6.04
N GLU A 117 26.37 14.36 -6.04
CA GLU A 117 27.48 13.87 -6.86
C GLU A 117 27.05 13.43 -8.27
N ILE A 118 25.85 12.90 -8.42
CA ILE A 118 25.42 12.26 -9.68
C ILE A 118 24.11 12.87 -10.19
N ASN A 119 24.13 13.26 -11.47
CA ASN A 119 22.93 13.76 -12.14
C ASN A 119 22.09 12.62 -12.71
N PHE A 120 20.98 12.28 -12.04
CA PHE A 120 20.00 11.29 -12.49
C PHE A 120 18.58 11.65 -11.99
N PRO A 121 17.51 11.05 -12.56
CA PRO A 121 16.14 11.29 -12.11
C PRO A 121 15.95 10.86 -10.66
N LYS A 122 15.61 11.81 -9.77
CA LYS A 122 15.50 11.55 -8.33
C LYS A 122 14.27 10.68 -7.96
N ALA A 123 13.30 10.53 -8.86
CA ALA A 123 12.15 9.65 -8.71
C ALA A 123 12.54 8.17 -8.50
N VAL A 124 13.78 7.79 -8.81
CA VAL A 124 14.34 6.48 -8.51
C VAL A 124 14.27 6.16 -7.01
N PHE A 125 14.43 7.15 -6.10
CA PHE A 125 14.43 6.91 -4.66
C PHE A 125 13.07 6.44 -4.13
N PRO A 126 11.94 7.15 -4.29
CA PRO A 126 10.66 6.67 -3.79
C PRO A 126 10.21 5.39 -4.50
N ILE A 127 10.55 5.18 -5.77
CA ILE A 127 10.27 3.93 -6.48
C ILE A 127 11.05 2.77 -5.85
N SER A 128 12.34 2.94 -5.55
CA SER A 128 13.15 1.90 -4.93
C SER A 128 12.67 1.54 -3.52
N VAL A 129 12.17 2.52 -2.75
CA VAL A 129 11.51 2.27 -1.47
C VAL A 129 10.25 1.45 -1.66
N SER A 130 9.38 1.81 -2.60
CA SER A 130 8.15 1.06 -2.88
C SER A 130 8.44 -0.39 -3.30
N LEU A 131 9.45 -0.62 -4.14
CA LEU A 131 9.82 -1.95 -4.59
C LEU A 131 10.44 -2.80 -3.48
N SER A 132 11.25 -2.21 -2.60
CA SER A 132 11.81 -2.95 -1.46
C SER A 132 10.71 -3.36 -0.47
N ARG A 133 9.76 -2.47 -0.18
CA ARG A 133 8.61 -2.79 0.66
C ARG A 133 7.63 -3.78 0.01
N LEU A 134 7.48 -3.72 -1.31
CA LEU A 134 6.71 -4.72 -2.05
C LEU A 134 7.32 -6.11 -1.89
N TYR A 135 8.64 -6.24 -1.92
CA TYR A 135 9.32 -7.51 -1.67
C TYR A 135 8.97 -8.07 -0.29
N ASP A 136 9.02 -7.23 0.76
CA ASP A 136 8.63 -7.62 2.12
C ASP A 136 7.15 -8.03 2.19
N TYR A 137 6.27 -7.28 1.50
CA TYR A 137 4.84 -7.58 1.42
C TYR A 137 4.55 -8.92 0.72
N LEU A 138 5.27 -9.24 -0.35
CA LEU A 138 5.13 -10.54 -1.03
C LEU A 138 5.50 -11.70 -0.12
N TRP A 139 6.53 -11.57 0.72
CA TRP A 139 6.82 -12.55 1.77
C TRP A 139 5.67 -12.69 2.76
N GLY A 140 5.09 -11.57 3.20
CA GLY A 140 3.89 -11.55 4.04
C GLY A 140 2.70 -12.26 3.40
N LEU A 141 2.49 -12.10 2.09
CA LEU A 141 1.43 -12.80 1.35
C LEU A 141 1.67 -14.32 1.30
N ILE A 142 2.91 -14.79 1.13
CA ILE A 142 3.22 -16.22 1.17
C ILE A 142 2.78 -16.82 2.51
N VAL A 143 3.04 -16.10 3.60
CA VAL A 143 2.62 -16.56 4.92
C VAL A 143 1.10 -16.48 5.10
N LEU A 144 0.46 -15.43 4.60
CA LEU A 144 -1.00 -15.35 4.57
C LEU A 144 -1.61 -16.56 3.86
N PHE A 145 -1.05 -16.97 2.70
CA PHE A 145 -1.48 -18.17 2.00
C PHE A 145 -1.33 -19.44 2.84
N LEU A 146 -0.23 -19.56 3.59
CA LEU A 146 -0.04 -20.68 4.50
C LEU A 146 -1.14 -20.72 5.57
N PHE A 147 -1.47 -19.56 6.17
CA PHE A 147 -2.56 -19.49 7.16
C PHE A 147 -3.94 -19.78 6.56
N LEU A 148 -4.22 -19.31 5.33
CA LEU A 148 -5.45 -19.65 4.61
C LEU A 148 -5.59 -21.18 4.42
N MET A 149 -4.50 -21.86 4.04
CA MET A 149 -4.49 -23.32 3.89
C MET A 149 -4.69 -24.03 5.23
N ILE A 150 -4.05 -23.60 6.32
CA ILE A 150 -4.24 -24.16 7.66
C ILE A 150 -5.68 -23.99 8.12
N ALA A 151 -6.31 -22.84 7.84
CA ALA A 151 -7.71 -22.56 8.13
C ALA A 151 -8.68 -23.27 7.20
N ARG A 152 -8.19 -24.09 6.25
CA ARG A 152 -8.99 -24.80 5.23
C ARG A 152 -9.78 -23.88 4.30
N VAL A 153 -9.29 -22.67 4.07
CA VAL A 153 -9.77 -21.75 3.04
C VAL A 153 -9.00 -22.07 1.76
N TRP A 154 -9.62 -22.83 0.86
CA TRP A 154 -8.95 -23.30 -0.35
C TRP A 154 -8.90 -22.21 -1.42
N PRO A 155 -7.82 -22.16 -2.22
CA PRO A 155 -7.72 -21.22 -3.33
C PRO A 155 -8.86 -21.41 -4.34
N THR A 156 -9.51 -20.30 -4.68
CA THR A 156 -10.57 -20.24 -5.69
C THR A 156 -10.06 -19.58 -6.98
N VAL A 157 -10.83 -19.66 -8.05
CA VAL A 157 -10.53 -18.96 -9.31
C VAL A 157 -10.38 -17.43 -9.10
N HIS A 158 -10.99 -16.88 -8.05
CA HIS A 158 -10.94 -15.45 -7.72
C HIS A 158 -9.56 -14.98 -7.24
N TYR A 159 -8.65 -15.90 -6.89
CA TYR A 159 -7.24 -15.57 -6.62
C TYR A 159 -6.53 -14.97 -7.85
N LEU A 160 -7.07 -15.15 -9.06
CA LEU A 160 -6.59 -14.50 -10.27
C LEU A 160 -6.72 -12.96 -10.24
N TRP A 161 -7.55 -12.41 -9.34
CA TRP A 161 -7.63 -10.97 -9.11
C TRP A 161 -6.46 -10.41 -8.32
N LEU A 162 -5.70 -11.27 -7.62
CA LEU A 162 -4.58 -10.84 -6.77
C LEU A 162 -3.52 -9.99 -7.52
N PRO A 163 -3.06 -10.35 -8.72
CA PRO A 163 -2.11 -9.50 -9.45
C PRO A 163 -2.65 -8.11 -9.78
N VAL A 164 -3.95 -8.00 -10.08
CA VAL A 164 -4.62 -6.71 -10.35
C VAL A 164 -4.69 -5.88 -9.08
N LEU A 165 -5.12 -6.48 -7.96
CA LEU A 165 -5.18 -5.82 -6.65
C LEU A 165 -3.78 -5.38 -6.19
N LEU A 166 -2.76 -6.21 -6.41
CA LEU A 166 -1.36 -5.84 -6.15
C LEU A 166 -0.93 -4.64 -6.99
N ALA A 167 -1.24 -4.63 -8.28
CA ALA A 167 -0.91 -3.51 -9.16
C ALA A 167 -1.58 -2.20 -8.70
N ILE A 168 -2.87 -2.24 -8.32
CA ILE A 168 -3.61 -1.10 -7.77
C ILE A 168 -2.95 -0.61 -6.48
N THR A 169 -2.63 -1.54 -5.56
CA THR A 169 -2.00 -1.22 -4.27
C THR A 169 -0.62 -0.58 -4.45
N VAL A 170 0.21 -1.15 -5.32
CA VAL A 170 1.56 -0.62 -5.61
C VAL A 170 1.47 0.76 -6.25
N LEU A 171 0.53 0.95 -7.18
CA LEU A 171 0.36 2.23 -7.86
C LEU A 171 -0.08 3.32 -6.87
N PHE A 172 -1.09 3.04 -6.03
CA PHE A 172 -1.55 3.91 -4.95
C PHE A 172 -0.40 4.29 -4.02
N THR A 173 0.28 3.27 -3.50
CA THR A 173 1.34 3.42 -2.50
C THR A 173 2.54 4.19 -3.06
N THR A 174 2.96 3.91 -4.30
CA THR A 174 4.08 4.60 -4.94
C THR A 174 3.74 6.07 -5.22
N GLY A 175 2.50 6.35 -5.65
CA GLY A 175 2.04 7.73 -5.82
C GLY A 175 2.05 8.52 -4.52
N ALA A 176 1.51 7.96 -3.44
CA ALA A 176 1.53 8.56 -2.11
C ALA A 176 2.97 8.73 -1.60
N ALA A 177 3.84 7.73 -1.80
CA ALA A 177 5.26 7.79 -1.45
C ALA A 177 6.00 8.93 -2.18
N MET A 178 5.69 9.19 -3.44
CA MET A 178 6.26 10.31 -4.19
C MET A 178 5.83 11.67 -3.61
N ILE A 179 4.56 11.82 -3.24
CA ILE A 179 4.05 13.03 -2.60
C ILE A 179 4.77 13.26 -1.27
N THR A 180 4.85 12.25 -0.42
CA THR A 180 5.48 12.37 0.90
C THR A 180 7.00 12.54 0.80
N ALA A 181 7.68 11.92 -0.16
CA ALA A 181 9.09 12.13 -0.45
C ALA A 181 9.37 13.58 -0.89
N TYR A 182 8.50 14.14 -1.74
CA TYR A 182 8.58 15.54 -2.14
C TYR A 182 8.46 16.47 -0.93
N LEU A 183 7.38 16.31 -0.14
CA LEU A 183 7.17 17.14 1.06
C LEU A 183 8.30 16.98 2.07
N GLY A 184 8.76 15.75 2.29
CA GLY A 184 9.85 15.43 3.20
C GLY A 184 11.20 16.05 2.80
N THR A 185 11.40 16.37 1.52
CA THR A 185 12.60 17.08 1.08
C THR A 185 12.61 18.53 1.53
N PHE A 186 11.44 19.19 1.55
CA PHE A 186 11.36 20.62 1.91
C PHE A 186 11.08 20.85 3.40
N PHE A 187 10.29 19.99 4.03
CA PHE A 187 9.83 20.14 5.41
C PHE A 187 10.35 19.00 6.29
N ALA A 188 11.10 19.34 7.33
CA ALA A 188 11.68 18.35 8.25
C ALA A 188 10.60 17.56 9.02
N ASP A 189 9.49 18.23 9.36
CA ASP A 189 8.40 17.65 10.17
C ASP A 189 7.45 16.75 9.38
N THR A 190 7.63 16.62 8.06
CA THR A 190 6.78 15.78 7.21
C THR A 190 6.67 14.36 7.76
N SER A 191 7.76 13.79 8.26
CA SER A 191 7.77 12.43 8.82
C SER A 191 6.81 12.30 10.02
N ASN A 192 6.77 13.31 10.89
CA ASN A 192 5.90 13.33 12.06
C ASN A 192 4.43 13.46 11.65
N VAL A 193 4.14 14.40 10.74
CA VAL A 193 2.78 14.62 10.21
C VAL A 193 2.26 13.36 9.52
N VAL A 194 3.07 12.75 8.65
CA VAL A 194 2.73 11.51 7.94
C VAL A 194 2.46 10.37 8.93
N SER A 195 3.28 10.23 9.98
CA SER A 195 3.09 9.23 11.03
C SER A 195 1.73 9.38 11.73
N VAL A 196 1.33 10.61 12.06
CA VAL A 196 0.03 10.88 12.67
C VAL A 196 -1.12 10.56 11.70
N VAL A 197 -1.02 11.01 10.44
CA VAL A 197 -2.03 10.75 9.40
C VAL A 197 -2.19 9.25 9.16
N LEU A 198 -1.09 8.50 9.04
CA LEU A 198 -1.15 7.05 8.85
C LEU A 198 -1.79 6.34 10.04
N ARG A 199 -1.53 6.79 11.27
CA ARG A 199 -2.17 6.26 12.47
C ARG A 199 -3.68 6.51 12.46
N LEU A 200 -4.12 7.71 12.07
CA LEU A 200 -5.54 8.01 11.90
C LEU A 200 -6.17 7.13 10.80
N MET A 201 -5.49 7.00 9.65
CA MET A 201 -5.95 6.14 8.56
C MET A 201 -6.08 4.67 8.98
N PHE A 202 -5.20 4.19 9.86
CA PHE A 202 -5.29 2.84 10.42
C PHE A 202 -6.62 2.61 11.15
N TYR A 203 -6.99 3.52 12.05
CA TYR A 203 -8.26 3.42 12.79
C TYR A 203 -9.49 3.73 11.93
N CYS A 204 -9.34 4.59 10.93
CA CYS A 204 -10.39 4.87 9.96
C CYS A 204 -10.54 3.79 8.87
N SER A 205 -9.76 2.73 8.90
CA SER A 205 -9.87 1.62 7.95
C SER A 205 -10.41 0.37 8.65
N PRO A 206 -11.25 -0.46 7.97
CA PRO A 206 -11.90 -1.61 8.58
C PRO A 206 -10.94 -2.79 8.75
N ILE A 207 -9.97 -2.67 9.67
CA ILE A 207 -8.99 -3.73 9.91
C ILE A 207 -9.56 -4.80 10.84
N PHE A 208 -10.30 -4.40 11.89
CA PHE A 208 -10.77 -5.28 12.95
C PHE A 208 -12.29 -5.30 13.16
N TYR A 209 -13.05 -4.75 12.22
CA TYR A 209 -14.52 -4.81 12.23
C TYR A 209 -15.05 -4.99 10.82
N PHE A 210 -16.22 -5.64 10.72
CA PHE A 210 -16.88 -5.91 9.44
C PHE A 210 -17.69 -4.69 8.99
N VAL A 211 -17.59 -4.34 7.73
CA VAL A 211 -18.37 -3.26 7.10
C VAL A 211 -19.60 -3.80 6.40
N ARG A 212 -19.55 -5.08 6.00
CA ARG A 212 -20.67 -5.80 5.35
C ARG A 212 -21.09 -6.99 6.21
N ASP A 213 -22.37 -7.30 6.17
CA ASP A 213 -22.85 -8.56 6.71
C ASP A 213 -22.33 -9.71 5.85
N GLU A 214 -21.63 -10.63 6.48
CA GLU A 214 -21.19 -11.86 5.82
C GLU A 214 -22.20 -12.95 6.08
N VAL A 215 -22.93 -13.28 5.04
CA VAL A 215 -24.05 -14.23 5.06
C VAL A 215 -23.60 -15.54 4.43
N ARG A 216 -23.89 -16.65 5.09
CA ARG A 216 -23.71 -17.99 4.55
C ARG A 216 -25.07 -18.67 4.39
N ILE A 217 -25.22 -19.36 3.28
CA ILE A 217 -26.37 -20.23 3.07
C ILE A 217 -25.98 -21.60 3.63
N GLU A 218 -26.66 -22.07 4.68
CA GLU A 218 -26.48 -23.40 5.25
C GLU A 218 -27.76 -24.21 5.07
N GLU A 219 -27.60 -25.44 4.65
CA GLU A 219 -28.69 -26.41 4.61
C GLU A 219 -28.71 -27.17 5.94
N VAL A 220 -29.68 -26.87 6.76
CA VAL A 220 -29.91 -27.53 8.05
C VAL A 220 -31.26 -28.22 7.98
N ASP A 221 -31.27 -29.55 8.19
CA ASP A 221 -32.48 -30.41 8.15
C ASP A 221 -33.26 -30.32 6.82
N GLY A 222 -32.57 -30.24 5.68
CA GLY A 222 -33.18 -30.11 4.36
C GLY A 222 -33.82 -28.76 4.06
N VAL A 223 -33.63 -27.76 4.94
CA VAL A 223 -34.12 -26.40 4.76
C VAL A 223 -32.93 -25.47 4.54
N VAL A 224 -32.92 -24.75 3.41
CA VAL A 224 -31.95 -23.73 3.11
C VAL A 224 -32.18 -22.52 4.01
N ARG A 225 -31.28 -22.26 4.93
CA ARG A 225 -31.32 -21.10 5.83
C ARG A 225 -30.18 -20.14 5.53
N THR A 226 -30.51 -18.87 5.53
CA THR A 226 -29.52 -17.79 5.45
C THR A 226 -29.04 -17.48 6.87
N VAL A 227 -27.79 -17.81 7.17
CA VAL A 227 -27.19 -17.55 8.48
C VAL A 227 -26.22 -16.38 8.35
N VAL A 228 -26.41 -15.33 9.13
CA VAL A 228 -25.45 -14.21 9.23
C VAL A 228 -24.26 -14.69 10.03
N LYS A 229 -23.12 -14.86 9.37
CA LYS A 229 -21.87 -15.34 9.97
C LYS A 229 -21.18 -14.25 10.77
N HIS A 230 -21.14 -13.04 10.21
CA HIS A 230 -20.58 -11.86 10.84
C HIS A 230 -21.47 -10.67 10.53
N SER A 231 -21.89 -9.96 11.58
CA SER A 231 -22.72 -8.77 11.44
C SER A 231 -21.87 -7.53 11.17
N ALA A 232 -22.33 -6.68 10.25
CA ALA A 232 -21.69 -5.40 9.98
C ALA A 232 -21.80 -4.48 11.19
N MET A 233 -20.75 -3.70 11.43
CA MET A 233 -20.76 -2.64 12.46
C MET A 233 -21.71 -1.48 12.10
N PHE A 234 -21.88 -1.24 10.81
CA PHE A 234 -22.71 -0.15 10.30
C PHE A 234 -23.97 -0.67 9.63
N HIS A 235 -25.14 -0.39 10.23
CA HIS A 235 -26.44 -0.78 9.71
C HIS A 235 -27.05 0.24 8.72
N THR A 236 -26.45 1.43 8.61
CA THR A 236 -26.94 2.50 7.73
C THR A 236 -26.07 2.60 6.48
N ASP A 237 -26.69 2.60 5.31
CA ASP A 237 -26.02 2.71 4.01
C ASP A 237 -25.15 3.97 3.87
N LEU A 238 -25.57 5.08 4.51
CA LEU A 238 -24.81 6.33 4.50
C LEU A 238 -23.44 6.17 5.17
N TYR A 239 -23.38 5.56 6.35
CA TYR A 239 -22.11 5.35 7.05
C TYR A 239 -21.21 4.39 6.27
N ARG A 240 -21.81 3.37 5.66
CA ARG A 240 -21.08 2.45 4.78
C ARG A 240 -20.50 3.18 3.57
N LEU A 241 -21.27 4.07 2.93
CA LEU A 241 -20.80 4.86 1.78
C LEU A 241 -19.64 5.77 2.17
N ILE A 242 -19.78 6.52 3.29
CA ILE A 242 -18.71 7.39 3.81
C ILE A 242 -17.45 6.58 4.11
N TYR A 243 -17.61 5.40 4.69
CA TYR A 243 -16.48 4.54 5.06
C TYR A 243 -15.78 3.97 3.83
N MET A 244 -16.54 3.54 2.82
CA MET A 244 -16.01 3.02 1.55
C MET A 244 -15.45 4.11 0.64
N SER A 245 -15.67 5.40 0.95
CA SER A 245 -14.96 6.51 0.30
C SER A 245 -13.46 6.53 0.66
N ASN A 246 -13.05 5.86 1.74
CA ASN A 246 -11.64 5.62 2.02
C ASN A 246 -11.08 4.56 1.05
N PRO A 247 -10.14 4.90 0.16
CA PRO A 247 -9.61 3.95 -0.84
C PRO A 247 -8.90 2.76 -0.21
N ILE A 248 -8.32 2.93 0.98
CA ILE A 248 -7.65 1.84 1.70
C ILE A 248 -8.70 0.83 2.21
N ALA A 249 -9.83 1.32 2.71
CA ALA A 249 -10.95 0.49 3.14
C ALA A 249 -11.54 -0.32 1.99
N ALA A 250 -11.82 0.34 0.87
CA ALA A 250 -12.33 -0.31 -0.34
C ALA A 250 -11.35 -1.37 -0.89
N LEU A 251 -10.05 -1.09 -0.83
CA LEU A 251 -9.02 -2.02 -1.24
C LEU A 251 -8.98 -3.28 -0.35
N PHE A 252 -9.11 -3.11 0.98
CA PHE A 252 -9.16 -4.24 1.91
C PHE A 252 -10.34 -5.16 1.62
N GLU A 253 -11.52 -4.61 1.34
CA GLU A 253 -12.69 -5.41 0.99
C GLU A 253 -12.46 -6.20 -0.31
N CYS A 254 -11.84 -5.59 -1.33
CA CYS A 254 -11.49 -6.30 -2.56
C CYS A 254 -10.53 -7.48 -2.31
N TYR A 255 -9.52 -7.32 -1.44
CA TYR A 255 -8.64 -8.43 -1.06
C TYR A 255 -9.37 -9.52 -0.29
N ARG A 256 -10.26 -9.16 0.62
CA ARG A 256 -11.06 -10.10 1.42
C ARG A 256 -12.04 -10.87 0.56
N ASP A 257 -12.71 -10.19 -0.38
CA ASP A 257 -13.59 -10.85 -1.34
C ASP A 257 -12.85 -11.94 -2.12
N ALA A 258 -11.66 -11.61 -2.65
CA ALA A 258 -10.89 -12.56 -3.44
C ALA A 258 -10.26 -13.69 -2.61
N LEU A 259 -9.63 -13.37 -1.46
CA LEU A 259 -8.79 -14.30 -0.71
C LEU A 259 -9.53 -15.06 0.39
N LEU A 260 -10.46 -14.40 1.09
CA LEU A 260 -11.13 -14.99 2.25
C LEU A 260 -12.52 -15.53 1.89
N TRP A 261 -13.30 -14.75 1.14
CA TRP A 261 -14.68 -15.09 0.82
C TRP A 261 -14.82 -15.89 -0.48
N GLY A 262 -13.75 -16.00 -1.29
CA GLY A 262 -13.75 -16.78 -2.53
C GLY A 262 -14.78 -16.26 -3.55
N ARG A 263 -15.00 -14.96 -3.61
CA ARG A 263 -15.89 -14.29 -4.56
C ARG A 263 -15.16 -13.22 -5.36
N ALA A 264 -15.71 -12.82 -6.51
CA ALA A 264 -15.14 -11.73 -7.27
C ALA A 264 -15.20 -10.42 -6.48
N PRO A 265 -14.11 -9.59 -6.48
CA PRO A 265 -14.14 -8.26 -5.90
C PRO A 265 -15.25 -7.41 -6.51
N ASP A 266 -15.89 -6.57 -5.69
CA ASP A 266 -16.92 -5.65 -6.15
C ASP A 266 -16.37 -4.75 -7.26
N PRO A 267 -16.93 -4.79 -8.50
CA PRO A 267 -16.41 -4.02 -9.63
C PRO A 267 -16.42 -2.50 -9.40
N HIS A 268 -17.38 -1.98 -8.62
CA HIS A 268 -17.45 -0.55 -8.30
C HIS A 268 -16.32 -0.14 -7.36
N LEU A 269 -16.05 -0.92 -6.31
CA LEU A 269 -14.94 -0.65 -5.38
C LEU A 269 -13.59 -0.81 -6.08
N MET A 270 -13.44 -1.84 -6.90
CA MET A 270 -12.21 -2.06 -7.65
C MET A 270 -11.97 -0.96 -8.70
N GLY A 271 -13.00 -0.54 -9.42
CA GLY A 271 -12.92 0.58 -10.37
C GLY A 271 -12.58 1.90 -9.68
N TYR A 272 -13.23 2.18 -8.55
CA TYR A 272 -12.95 3.35 -7.72
C TYR A 272 -11.50 3.39 -7.23
N THR A 273 -11.03 2.30 -6.58
CA THR A 273 -9.66 2.23 -6.07
C THR A 273 -8.63 2.26 -7.18
N GLY A 274 -8.91 1.62 -8.31
CA GLY A 274 -8.05 1.63 -9.49
C GLY A 274 -7.90 3.02 -10.10
N ALA A 275 -9.02 3.71 -10.34
CA ALA A 275 -9.02 5.08 -10.88
C ALA A 275 -8.29 6.05 -9.94
N LEU A 276 -8.58 5.99 -8.64
CA LEU A 276 -7.95 6.85 -7.64
C LEU A 276 -6.45 6.55 -7.51
N SER A 277 -6.04 5.29 -7.61
CA SER A 277 -4.63 4.89 -7.60
C SER A 277 -3.86 5.48 -8.77
N ILE A 278 -4.45 5.45 -9.98
CA ILE A 278 -3.86 6.07 -11.16
C ILE A 278 -3.73 7.58 -10.97
N ILE A 279 -4.77 8.24 -10.47
CA ILE A 279 -4.77 9.69 -10.22
C ILE A 279 -3.67 10.06 -9.22
N ILE A 280 -3.62 9.38 -8.07
CA ILE A 280 -2.62 9.63 -7.02
C ILE A 280 -1.20 9.40 -7.54
N PHE A 281 -1.01 8.34 -8.36
CA PHE A 281 0.29 8.07 -8.97
C PHE A 281 0.70 9.18 -9.94
N LEU A 282 -0.17 9.58 -10.86
CA LEU A 282 0.13 10.62 -11.85
C LEU A 282 0.38 11.99 -11.19
N VAL A 283 -0.41 12.33 -10.18
CA VAL A 283 -0.24 13.56 -9.39
C VAL A 283 1.09 13.51 -8.62
N GLY A 284 1.35 12.44 -7.90
CA GLY A 284 2.59 12.26 -7.13
C GLY A 284 3.83 12.28 -8.02
N PHE A 285 3.79 11.55 -9.13
CA PHE A 285 4.86 11.55 -10.13
C PHE A 285 5.09 12.93 -10.73
N SER A 286 4.03 13.64 -11.09
CA SER A 286 4.11 14.99 -11.68
C SER A 286 4.69 16.01 -10.69
N ILE A 287 4.19 16.02 -9.45
CA ILE A 287 4.67 16.92 -8.38
C ILE A 287 6.16 16.66 -8.12
N PHE A 288 6.52 15.39 -7.91
CA PHE A 288 7.88 15.01 -7.57
C PHE A 288 8.87 15.38 -8.69
N THR A 289 8.57 14.99 -9.94
CA THR A 289 9.48 15.20 -11.08
C THR A 289 9.57 16.68 -11.51
N ARG A 290 8.53 17.49 -11.28
CA ARG A 290 8.60 18.94 -11.50
C ARG A 290 9.47 19.63 -10.44
N GLY A 291 9.47 19.11 -9.22
CA GLY A 291 10.21 19.67 -8.09
C GLY A 291 11.65 19.20 -7.96
N GLU A 292 12.03 18.08 -8.60
CA GLU A 292 13.33 17.40 -8.38
C GLU A 292 14.56 18.30 -8.70
N GLY A 293 14.42 19.28 -9.58
CA GLY A 293 15.48 20.23 -9.89
C GLY A 293 15.84 21.18 -8.74
N ARG A 294 14.94 21.33 -7.76
CA ARG A 294 15.14 22.18 -6.59
C ARG A 294 15.79 21.45 -5.41
N PHE A 295 15.79 20.11 -5.41
CA PHE A 295 16.22 19.31 -4.25
C PHE A 295 17.65 19.61 -3.83
N ALA A 296 18.58 19.77 -4.79
CA ALA A 296 19.99 20.08 -4.48
C ALA A 296 20.18 21.40 -3.69
N LYS A 297 19.21 22.32 -3.77
CA LYS A 297 19.25 23.59 -3.03
C LYS A 297 18.81 23.46 -1.57
N TYR A 298 18.01 22.46 -1.24
CA TYR A 298 17.41 22.26 0.09
C TYR A 298 18.04 21.09 0.87
N LEU A 299 18.95 20.35 0.24
CA LEU A 299 19.76 19.29 0.83
C LEU A 299 21.12 19.80 1.30
#